data_66dfc479c2fb5f1ca0981d565f395303
#
_entry.id   66dfc479c2fb5f1ca0981d565f395303
#
_cell.length_a   1.000
_cell.length_b   1.000
_cell.length_c   1.000
_cell.angle_alpha   90.00
_cell.angle_beta   90.00
_cell.angle_gamma   90.00
#
_symmetry.space_group_name_H-M   'P 1'
#
loop_
_entity.id
_entity.type
_entity.pdbx_description
1 polymer ?
#
loop_
_entity_poly.entity_id
_entity_poly.type
_entity_poly.pdbx_seq_one_letter_code
_entity_poly.pdbx_strand_id
1 'polypeptide(L)'
;VKSFVTSIAICSLFSGALTAQTARLTAAPAHPEPGAIVRLTLRAPVSPIDSVVSVHGALAGEQLHFMHLTAGTWHAIGGIPVDTEGVLVGSAVIERASGSTETVRVRFVLPKVPPPVAQPLAVDSSFTRPLDAETTARINRENERAREIGREAHKLAPMWTASFLKPRTSVVTSQFGSGRLFNGALTTRHLGVDFRGAVGEPVRAANRGVVALVDNFFLAGNVVYIDHGAGVVTAYFHLSKTLVSVGDTAKRGQVIGLVGSTGRVTGPHLHWAARYGAITVNPLDLLALGSGWYPSAAPSRTTAAKYRAPSEARRAPASPPRAQRNR
;
A
#
# COMPACT_ATOMS: atom_id res chain seq x y z
N VAL A 1 38.60 77.53 29.57
CA VAL A 1 38.38 76.89 28.27
C VAL A 1 37.94 75.45 28.61
N LYS A 2 36.65 75.12 28.45
CA LYS A 2 36.09 73.76 28.66
C LYS A 2 35.87 73.15 27.26
N SER A 3 36.62 72.08 26.93
CA SER A 3 36.43 71.29 25.74
C SER A 3 35.30 70.28 25.91
N PHE A 4 34.29 70.40 25.11
CA PHE A 4 33.25 69.36 24.96
C PHE A 4 33.73 68.30 23.97
N VAL A 5 33.84 67.03 24.42
CA VAL A 5 34.06 65.86 23.58
C VAL A 5 32.70 65.25 23.25
N THR A 6 32.27 65.34 22.01
CA THR A 6 31.05 64.75 21.53
C THR A 6 31.36 63.31 21.11
N SER A 7 30.88 62.30 21.88
CA SER A 7 30.98 60.88 21.49
C SER A 7 29.89 60.54 20.46
N ILE A 8 30.30 60.19 19.26
CA ILE A 8 29.42 59.65 18.22
C ILE A 8 29.31 58.14 18.47
N ALA A 9 28.13 57.68 18.87
CA ALA A 9 27.81 56.25 18.97
C ALA A 9 27.50 55.72 17.56
N ILE A 10 28.39 54.92 17.03
CA ILE A 10 28.17 54.18 15.76
C ILE A 10 27.28 52.99 16.10
N CYS A 11 25.99 53.07 15.72
CA CYS A 11 25.04 51.97 15.83
C CYS A 11 25.28 51.02 14.61
N SER A 12 26.04 49.94 14.85
CA SER A 12 26.26 48.90 13.86
C SER A 12 24.97 48.11 13.66
N LEU A 13 24.25 48.40 12.58
CA LEU A 13 23.12 47.57 12.13
C LEU A 13 23.68 46.22 11.66
N PHE A 14 23.63 45.21 12.52
CA PHE A 14 23.80 43.81 12.10
C PHE A 14 22.62 43.44 11.24
N SER A 15 22.73 43.60 9.93
CA SER A 15 21.86 42.97 8.93
C SER A 15 22.16 41.46 8.94
N GLY A 16 21.56 40.73 9.89
CA GLY A 16 21.52 39.30 9.82
C GLY A 16 20.75 38.91 8.56
N ALA A 17 21.46 38.44 7.53
CA ALA A 17 20.80 37.82 6.39
C ALA A 17 19.96 36.65 6.91
N LEU A 18 18.63 36.82 6.98
CA LEU A 18 17.70 35.71 7.14
C LEU A 18 17.91 34.81 5.93
N THR A 19 18.66 33.73 6.12
CA THR A 19 18.68 32.66 5.09
C THR A 19 17.27 32.13 4.99
N ALA A 20 16.58 32.46 3.90
CA ALA A 20 15.26 31.93 3.62
C ALA A 20 15.36 30.40 3.66
N GLN A 21 14.70 29.79 4.66
CA GLN A 21 14.62 28.34 4.70
C GLN A 21 13.92 27.85 3.45
N THR A 22 14.61 27.06 2.64
CA THR A 22 14.03 26.42 1.45
C THR A 22 13.27 25.16 1.86
N ALA A 23 12.22 24.82 1.13
CA ALA A 23 11.51 23.56 1.36
C ALA A 23 12.43 22.36 1.10
N ARG A 24 12.25 21.29 1.87
CA ARG A 24 13.08 20.09 1.79
C ARG A 24 12.22 18.83 1.90
N LEU A 25 12.44 17.90 0.96
CA LEU A 25 11.86 16.56 0.99
C LEU A 25 12.95 15.55 1.39
N THR A 26 12.67 14.75 2.41
CA THR A 26 13.54 13.68 2.90
C THR A 26 12.80 12.36 2.96
N ALA A 27 13.53 11.25 2.98
CA ALA A 27 12.94 9.91 3.07
C ALA A 27 13.64 9.04 4.13
N ALA A 28 12.90 8.11 4.70
CA ALA A 28 13.40 7.07 5.59
C ALA A 28 12.80 5.70 5.21
N PRO A 29 13.64 4.68 4.97
CA PRO A 29 15.11 4.74 4.96
C PRO A 29 15.64 5.59 3.80
N ALA A 30 16.84 6.15 3.95
CA ALA A 30 17.50 6.94 2.90
C ALA A 30 18.02 6.05 1.75
N HIS A 31 18.33 4.79 2.07
CA HIS A 31 18.75 3.75 1.13
C HIS A 31 17.77 2.59 1.23
N PRO A 32 16.60 2.68 0.57
CA PRO A 32 15.61 1.62 0.61
C PRO A 32 16.03 0.44 -0.27
N GLU A 33 15.65 -0.75 0.15
CA GLU A 33 15.71 -1.94 -0.70
C GLU A 33 14.56 -1.92 -1.73
N PRO A 34 14.72 -2.53 -2.90
CA PRO A 34 13.62 -2.76 -3.82
C PRO A 34 12.46 -3.52 -3.15
N GLY A 35 11.26 -3.03 -3.36
CA GLY A 35 10.05 -3.50 -2.69
C GLY A 35 9.75 -2.85 -1.33
N ALA A 36 10.62 -1.96 -0.83
CA ALA A 36 10.40 -1.28 0.44
C ALA A 36 9.27 -0.24 0.37
N ILE A 37 8.64 0.01 1.53
CA ILE A 37 7.86 1.22 1.77
C ILE A 37 8.79 2.28 2.36
N VAL A 38 8.82 3.46 1.74
CA VAL A 38 9.55 4.63 2.25
C VAL A 38 8.60 5.62 2.88
N ARG A 39 9.05 6.25 3.97
CA ARG A 39 8.37 7.36 4.61
C ARG A 39 9.00 8.66 4.13
N LEU A 40 8.18 9.55 3.58
CA LEU A 40 8.62 10.85 3.10
C LEU A 40 8.22 11.92 4.12
N THR A 41 9.14 12.85 4.38
CA THR A 41 8.89 14.04 5.22
C THR A 41 9.22 15.27 4.40
N LEU A 42 8.20 16.08 4.15
CA LEU A 42 8.34 17.41 3.59
C LEU A 42 8.36 18.42 4.73
N ARG A 43 9.37 19.27 4.73
CA ARG A 43 9.43 20.48 5.58
C ARG A 43 9.42 21.68 4.66
N ALA A 44 8.45 22.58 4.82
CA ALA A 44 8.36 23.84 4.09
C ALA A 44 8.31 25.02 5.09
N PRO A 45 8.91 26.16 4.72
CA PRO A 45 8.85 27.35 5.57
C PRO A 45 7.40 27.75 5.85
N VAL A 46 7.14 28.09 7.10
CA VAL A 46 5.86 28.66 7.53
C VAL A 46 5.88 30.14 7.25
N SER A 47 4.93 30.62 6.45
CA SER A 47 4.74 32.05 6.18
C SER A 47 3.34 32.46 6.65
N PRO A 48 3.20 33.51 7.45
CA PRO A 48 1.89 34.01 7.86
C PRO A 48 1.13 34.70 6.73
N ILE A 49 1.85 35.20 5.71
CA ILE A 49 1.29 35.94 4.58
C ILE A 49 1.15 35.10 3.30
N ASP A 50 1.79 33.91 3.25
CA ASP A 50 1.76 33.03 2.09
C ASP A 50 1.77 31.57 2.56
N SER A 51 0.65 31.12 3.08
CA SER A 51 0.47 29.79 3.64
C SER A 51 0.49 28.71 2.56
N VAL A 52 0.91 27.48 2.93
CA VAL A 52 0.79 26.31 2.04
C VAL A 52 -0.68 25.89 1.99
N VAL A 53 -1.24 25.84 0.79
CA VAL A 53 -2.64 25.46 0.51
C VAL A 53 -2.74 23.97 0.23
N SER A 54 -1.83 23.44 -0.60
CA SER A 54 -1.81 22.01 -0.93
C SER A 54 -0.39 21.48 -1.08
N VAL A 55 -0.24 20.17 -0.87
CA VAL A 55 0.97 19.41 -1.18
C VAL A 55 0.57 18.15 -1.90
N HIS A 56 1.11 17.93 -3.08
CA HIS A 56 0.95 16.70 -3.85
C HIS A 56 2.29 16.23 -4.39
N GLY A 57 2.39 14.99 -4.84
CA GLY A 57 3.66 14.47 -5.34
C GLY A 57 3.55 13.08 -5.92
N ALA A 58 4.68 12.56 -6.36
CA ALA A 58 4.76 11.22 -6.93
C ALA A 58 6.09 10.54 -6.63
N LEU A 59 6.07 9.21 -6.57
CA LEU A 59 7.24 8.34 -6.50
C LEU A 59 6.97 7.08 -7.33
N ALA A 60 7.88 6.75 -8.25
CA ALA A 60 7.75 5.56 -9.10
C ALA A 60 6.43 5.48 -9.88
N GLY A 61 5.89 6.61 -10.31
CA GLY A 61 4.61 6.70 -11.02
C GLY A 61 3.36 6.67 -10.15
N GLU A 62 3.50 6.43 -8.84
CA GLU A 62 2.37 6.41 -7.89
C GLU A 62 2.23 7.75 -7.19
N GLN A 63 0.97 8.14 -6.94
CA GLN A 63 0.64 9.36 -6.21
C GLN A 63 1.07 9.25 -4.73
N LEU A 64 1.67 10.32 -4.19
CA LEU A 64 1.98 10.46 -2.77
C LEU A 64 0.87 11.25 -2.07
N HIS A 65 0.35 10.70 -0.97
CA HIS A 65 -0.68 11.33 -0.14
C HIS A 65 -0.02 12.05 1.04
N PHE A 66 0.26 13.34 0.87
CA PHE A 66 0.85 14.15 1.92
C PHE A 66 -0.20 14.56 2.96
N MET A 67 0.07 14.19 4.20
CA MET A 67 -0.76 14.52 5.36
C MET A 67 -0.06 15.57 6.21
N HIS A 68 -0.74 16.67 6.52
CA HIS A 68 -0.22 17.70 7.40
C HIS A 68 -0.10 17.18 8.83
N LEU A 69 1.10 17.24 9.41
CA LEU A 69 1.39 16.76 10.75
C LEU A 69 1.47 17.89 11.77
N THR A 70 2.33 18.85 11.51
CA THR A 70 2.54 20.05 12.32
C THR A 70 2.85 21.23 11.41
N ALA A 71 2.85 22.45 11.91
CA ALA A 71 3.18 23.65 11.13
C ALA A 71 4.45 23.42 10.28
N GLY A 72 4.33 23.58 8.98
CA GLY A 72 5.42 23.43 8.02
C GLY A 72 5.92 21.99 7.79
N THR A 73 5.22 20.96 8.29
CA THR A 73 5.65 19.56 8.13
C THR A 73 4.52 18.67 7.60
N TRP A 74 4.81 17.92 6.54
CA TRP A 74 3.91 16.94 5.94
C TRP A 74 4.61 15.59 5.83
N HIS A 75 3.82 14.53 5.97
CA HIS A 75 4.30 13.15 5.81
C HIS A 75 3.52 12.45 4.69
N ALA A 76 4.22 11.59 3.97
CA ALA A 76 3.64 10.66 3.01
C ALA A 76 4.37 9.31 3.08
N ILE A 77 3.77 8.28 2.51
CA ILE A 77 4.45 7.01 2.22
C ILE A 77 4.50 6.81 0.72
N GLY A 78 5.46 6.02 0.25
CA GLY A 78 5.57 5.61 -1.14
C GLY A 78 6.18 4.23 -1.25
N GLY A 79 5.91 3.54 -2.37
CA GLY A 79 6.47 2.23 -2.67
C GLY A 79 7.69 2.32 -3.59
N ILE A 80 8.69 1.50 -3.34
CA ILE A 80 9.82 1.27 -4.24
C ILE A 80 9.52 0.00 -5.04
N PRO A 81 9.48 0.02 -6.39
CA PRO A 81 9.22 -1.19 -7.16
C PRO A 81 10.32 -2.24 -6.97
N VAL A 82 9.94 -3.52 -6.99
CA VAL A 82 10.84 -4.65 -6.70
C VAL A 82 11.97 -4.80 -7.72
N ASP A 83 11.67 -4.48 -8.99
CA ASP A 83 12.60 -4.71 -10.11
C ASP A 83 13.27 -3.40 -10.58
N THR A 84 13.32 -2.37 -9.70
CA THR A 84 13.96 -1.10 -10.00
C THR A 84 15.38 -1.07 -9.48
N GLU A 85 16.33 -0.70 -10.33
CA GLU A 85 17.74 -0.44 -10.02
C GLU A 85 18.16 0.96 -10.49
N GLY A 86 19.27 1.47 -9.96
CA GLY A 86 19.80 2.77 -10.34
C GLY A 86 19.14 3.94 -9.63
N VAL A 87 18.81 5.01 -10.34
CA VAL A 87 18.33 6.24 -9.74
C VAL A 87 16.81 6.36 -9.85
N LEU A 88 16.15 6.47 -8.69
CA LEU A 88 14.73 6.78 -8.60
C LEU A 88 14.54 8.15 -7.93
N VAL A 89 13.70 9.01 -8.51
CA VAL A 89 13.41 10.35 -8.00
C VAL A 89 11.95 10.44 -7.56
N GLY A 90 11.75 10.82 -6.29
CA GLY A 90 10.45 11.24 -5.80
C GLY A 90 10.34 12.76 -5.78
N SER A 91 9.15 13.30 -5.94
CA SER A 91 8.89 14.74 -5.95
C SER A 91 7.69 15.10 -5.08
N ALA A 92 7.73 16.33 -4.54
CA ALA A 92 6.58 17.00 -3.94
C ALA A 92 6.46 18.39 -4.53
N VAL A 93 5.24 18.78 -4.85
CA VAL A 93 4.86 20.13 -5.31
C VAL A 93 4.07 20.79 -4.18
N ILE A 94 4.51 21.95 -3.79
CA ILE A 94 3.93 22.79 -2.75
C ILE A 94 3.20 23.93 -3.44
N GLU A 95 1.92 24.09 -3.18
CA GLU A 95 1.12 25.21 -3.66
C GLU A 95 0.85 26.17 -2.51
N ARG A 96 1.05 27.46 -2.74
CA ARG A 96 0.87 28.51 -1.75
C ARG A 96 -0.35 29.39 -2.06
N ALA A 97 -0.82 30.11 -1.05
CA ALA A 97 -1.97 31.01 -1.17
C ALA A 97 -1.75 32.14 -2.20
N SER A 98 -0.51 32.54 -2.46
CA SER A 98 -0.14 33.49 -3.54
C SER A 98 -0.33 32.92 -4.96
N GLY A 99 -0.60 31.62 -5.09
CA GLY A 99 -0.59 30.89 -6.36
C GLY A 99 0.81 30.45 -6.80
N SER A 100 1.85 30.74 -6.01
CA SER A 100 3.20 30.26 -6.31
C SER A 100 3.32 28.74 -6.04
N THR A 101 4.16 28.09 -6.85
CA THR A 101 4.44 26.64 -6.71
C THR A 101 5.93 26.42 -6.53
N GLU A 102 6.28 25.49 -5.65
CA GLU A 102 7.66 25.05 -5.42
C GLU A 102 7.74 23.53 -5.55
N THR A 103 8.70 23.02 -6.33
CA THR A 103 8.92 21.57 -6.47
C THR A 103 10.21 21.18 -5.79
N VAL A 104 10.09 20.26 -4.82
CA VAL A 104 11.24 19.65 -4.14
C VAL A 104 11.34 18.17 -4.51
N ARG A 105 12.57 17.63 -4.49
CA ARG A 105 12.85 16.27 -4.90
C ARG A 105 13.67 15.53 -3.87
N VAL A 106 13.45 14.21 -3.79
CA VAL A 106 14.31 13.28 -3.07
C VAL A 106 14.83 12.25 -4.07
N ARG A 107 16.10 11.89 -3.95
CA ARG A 107 16.77 10.95 -4.83
C ARG A 107 17.15 9.71 -4.06
N PHE A 108 16.80 8.55 -4.62
CA PHE A 108 17.23 7.24 -4.15
C PHE A 108 18.25 6.67 -5.12
N VAL A 109 19.29 6.05 -4.60
CA VAL A 109 20.21 5.21 -5.37
C VAL A 109 19.94 3.78 -4.95
N LEU A 110 19.28 3.04 -5.84
CA LEU A 110 18.88 1.66 -5.58
C LEU A 110 19.99 0.70 -6.02
N PRO A 111 20.34 -0.29 -5.18
CA PRO A 111 21.33 -1.27 -5.54
C PRO A 111 20.83 -2.14 -6.70
N LYS A 112 21.78 -2.68 -7.47
CA LYS A 112 21.46 -3.78 -8.37
C LYS A 112 21.10 -5.00 -7.52
N VAL A 113 19.87 -5.51 -7.69
CA VAL A 113 19.43 -6.69 -6.98
C VAL A 113 19.89 -7.93 -7.74
N PRO A 114 20.80 -8.74 -7.17
CA PRO A 114 21.17 -10.01 -7.80
C PRO A 114 19.94 -10.91 -7.88
N PRO A 115 19.88 -11.83 -8.86
CA PRO A 115 18.86 -12.85 -8.87
C PRO A 115 18.81 -13.56 -7.51
N PRO A 116 17.66 -13.70 -6.88
CA PRO A 116 17.59 -14.33 -5.58
C PRO A 116 18.00 -15.79 -5.70
N VAL A 117 18.73 -16.28 -4.71
CA VAL A 117 19.03 -17.73 -4.60
C VAL A 117 17.70 -18.45 -4.47
N ALA A 118 17.35 -19.25 -5.49
CA ALA A 118 16.07 -19.91 -5.58
C ALA A 118 16.06 -21.18 -4.72
N GLN A 119 15.09 -21.27 -3.80
CA GLN A 119 14.85 -22.48 -3.02
C GLN A 119 14.01 -23.45 -3.85
N PRO A 120 14.39 -24.74 -3.95
CA PRO A 120 13.60 -25.75 -4.62
C PRO A 120 12.30 -26.02 -3.83
N LEU A 121 11.18 -25.97 -4.53
CA LEU A 121 9.85 -26.17 -3.97
C LEU A 121 9.09 -27.16 -4.84
N ALA A 122 8.45 -28.15 -4.21
CA ALA A 122 7.58 -29.10 -4.88
C ALA A 122 6.12 -28.61 -4.81
N VAL A 123 5.49 -28.49 -5.97
CA VAL A 123 4.06 -28.15 -6.11
C VAL A 123 3.40 -29.11 -7.09
N ASP A 124 2.07 -29.12 -7.12
CA ASP A 124 1.34 -29.88 -8.14
C ASP A 124 1.83 -29.49 -9.56
N SER A 125 2.06 -30.49 -10.40
CA SER A 125 2.63 -30.30 -11.73
C SER A 125 1.79 -29.43 -12.65
N SER A 126 0.48 -29.30 -12.40
CA SER A 126 -0.40 -28.40 -13.13
C SER A 126 0.03 -26.92 -13.06
N PHE A 127 0.79 -26.54 -12.04
CA PHE A 127 1.29 -25.18 -11.86
C PHE A 127 2.68 -24.91 -12.48
N THR A 128 3.37 -25.94 -13.00
CA THR A 128 4.74 -25.81 -13.52
C THR A 128 4.90 -26.31 -14.96
N ARG A 129 3.94 -27.09 -15.48
CA ARG A 129 3.89 -27.43 -16.92
C ARG A 129 3.58 -26.17 -17.74
N PRO A 130 3.90 -26.15 -19.06
CA PRO A 130 3.48 -25.07 -19.93
C PRO A 130 1.97 -24.83 -19.83
N LEU A 131 1.60 -23.58 -19.50
CA LEU A 131 0.21 -23.20 -19.35
C LEU A 131 -0.42 -22.98 -20.72
N ASP A 132 -1.67 -23.39 -20.89
CA ASP A 132 -2.44 -23.05 -22.08
C ASP A 132 -2.75 -21.55 -22.16
N ALA A 133 -3.22 -21.11 -23.33
CA ALA A 133 -3.52 -19.69 -23.57
C ALA A 133 -4.64 -19.17 -22.67
N GLU A 134 -5.63 -19.99 -22.34
CA GLU A 134 -6.75 -19.61 -21.47
C GLU A 134 -6.30 -19.39 -20.03
N THR A 135 -5.54 -20.33 -19.46
CA THR A 135 -4.95 -20.23 -18.12
C THR A 135 -4.00 -19.03 -18.03
N THR A 136 -3.17 -18.80 -19.05
CA THR A 136 -2.28 -17.62 -19.11
C THR A 136 -3.09 -16.33 -19.14
N ALA A 137 -4.14 -16.25 -19.95
CA ALA A 137 -5.02 -15.09 -20.00
C ALA A 137 -5.76 -14.87 -18.66
N ARG A 138 -6.17 -15.95 -17.98
CA ARG A 138 -6.75 -15.87 -16.62
C ARG A 138 -5.78 -15.26 -15.63
N ILE A 139 -4.55 -15.76 -15.54
CA ILE A 139 -3.51 -15.20 -14.63
C ILE A 139 -3.26 -13.73 -14.93
N ASN A 140 -3.20 -13.33 -16.20
CA ASN A 140 -3.00 -11.93 -16.58
C ASN A 140 -4.16 -11.04 -16.14
N ARG A 141 -5.42 -11.47 -16.29
CA ARG A 141 -6.61 -10.75 -15.80
C ARG A 141 -6.61 -10.63 -14.27
N GLU A 142 -6.26 -11.70 -13.56
CA GLU A 142 -6.18 -11.72 -12.09
C GLU A 142 -5.11 -10.74 -11.58
N ASN A 143 -3.93 -10.72 -12.20
CA ASN A 143 -2.85 -9.79 -11.89
C ASN A 143 -3.25 -8.33 -12.19
N GLU A 144 -3.94 -8.08 -13.32
CA GLU A 144 -4.42 -6.74 -13.64
C GLU A 144 -5.50 -6.28 -12.66
N ARG A 145 -6.41 -7.18 -12.26
CA ARG A 145 -7.40 -6.88 -11.23
C ARG A 145 -6.76 -6.46 -9.91
N ALA A 146 -5.69 -7.14 -9.50
CA ALA A 146 -4.93 -6.78 -8.29
C ALA A 146 -4.26 -5.39 -8.43
N ARG A 147 -3.71 -5.05 -9.60
CA ARG A 147 -3.15 -3.71 -9.86
C ARG A 147 -4.22 -2.63 -9.85
N GLU A 148 -5.39 -2.91 -10.45
CA GLU A 148 -6.52 -1.98 -10.49
C GLU A 148 -7.00 -1.62 -9.08
N ILE A 149 -7.16 -2.62 -8.19
CA ILE A 149 -7.51 -2.38 -6.79
C ILE A 149 -6.52 -1.42 -6.12
N GLY A 150 -5.21 -1.59 -6.39
CA GLY A 150 -4.18 -0.70 -5.88
C GLY A 150 -4.32 0.73 -6.40
N ARG A 151 -4.52 0.92 -7.71
CA ARG A 151 -4.77 2.25 -8.31
C ARG A 151 -6.02 2.91 -7.74
N GLU A 152 -7.09 2.14 -7.57
CA GLU A 152 -8.33 2.63 -6.98
C GLU A 152 -8.15 3.06 -5.51
N ALA A 153 -7.25 2.43 -4.76
CA ALA A 153 -7.00 2.77 -3.37
C ALA A 153 -6.45 4.20 -3.18
N HIS A 154 -5.84 4.81 -4.20
CA HIS A 154 -5.44 6.21 -4.17
C HIS A 154 -6.60 7.20 -4.10
N LYS A 155 -7.81 6.79 -4.51
CA LYS A 155 -9.01 7.64 -4.52
C LYS A 155 -9.67 7.76 -3.14
N LEU A 156 -9.21 6.99 -2.16
CA LEU A 156 -9.75 6.98 -0.81
C LEU A 156 -8.77 7.61 0.18
N ALA A 157 -9.31 8.35 1.13
CA ALA A 157 -8.53 8.79 2.29
C ALA A 157 -8.07 7.58 3.11
N PRO A 158 -6.94 7.68 3.84
CA PRO A 158 -6.46 6.59 4.70
C PRO A 158 -7.51 6.25 5.76
N MET A 159 -7.79 4.96 5.96
CA MET A 159 -8.79 4.46 6.89
C MET A 159 -8.20 3.93 8.18
N TRP A 160 -6.87 3.87 8.29
CA TRP A 160 -6.19 3.42 9.51
C TRP A 160 -5.83 4.58 10.42
N THR A 161 -5.94 4.35 11.73
CA THR A 161 -5.61 5.32 12.78
C THR A 161 -4.62 4.72 13.79
N ALA A 162 -4.21 3.47 13.57
CA ALA A 162 -3.29 2.72 14.42
C ALA A 162 -2.32 1.92 13.55
N SER A 163 -1.23 1.44 14.15
CA SER A 163 -0.24 0.61 13.47
C SER A 163 -0.87 -0.66 12.86
N PHE A 164 -0.36 -1.10 11.74
CA PHE A 164 -0.76 -2.38 11.14
C PHE A 164 -0.38 -3.55 12.06
N LEU A 165 -1.14 -4.63 12.00
CA LEU A 165 -0.89 -5.90 12.70
C LEU A 165 -0.39 -6.96 11.72
N LYS A 166 0.43 -7.88 12.21
CA LYS A 166 0.60 -9.17 11.52
C LYS A 166 -0.75 -9.87 11.45
N PRO A 167 -1.14 -10.41 10.29
CA PRO A 167 -2.43 -11.12 10.14
C PRO A 167 -2.48 -12.42 10.96
N ARG A 168 -1.32 -12.88 11.41
CA ARG A 168 -1.12 -14.03 12.29
C ARG A 168 0.10 -13.80 13.19
N THR A 169 0.09 -14.38 14.39
CA THR A 169 1.22 -14.32 15.33
C THR A 169 2.24 -15.45 15.14
N SER A 170 2.00 -16.34 14.17
CA SER A 170 2.87 -17.48 13.86
C SER A 170 4.19 -17.07 13.21
N VAL A 171 5.10 -18.04 13.11
CA VAL A 171 6.43 -17.86 12.52
C VAL A 171 6.31 -17.54 11.03
N VAL A 172 7.13 -16.60 10.56
CA VAL A 172 7.36 -16.35 9.14
C VAL A 172 8.22 -17.47 8.57
N THR A 173 7.72 -18.17 7.56
CA THR A 173 8.38 -19.31 6.92
C THR A 173 9.06 -18.94 5.60
N SER A 174 8.64 -17.84 4.96
CA SER A 174 9.27 -17.32 3.74
C SER A 174 9.15 -15.81 3.68
N GLN A 175 10.27 -15.14 3.45
CA GLN A 175 10.37 -13.68 3.41
C GLN A 175 10.00 -13.12 2.02
N PHE A 176 9.63 -11.84 2.00
CA PHE A 176 9.49 -11.07 0.77
C PHE A 176 10.82 -11.04 0.00
N GLY A 177 10.76 -11.12 -1.34
CA GLY A 177 11.93 -11.08 -2.20
C GLY A 177 12.68 -12.41 -2.37
N SER A 178 12.37 -13.45 -1.56
CA SER A 178 13.01 -14.77 -1.67
C SER A 178 12.82 -15.40 -3.04
N GLY A 179 13.85 -16.05 -3.58
CA GLY A 179 13.78 -16.81 -4.82
C GLY A 179 13.06 -18.14 -4.62
N ARG A 180 12.28 -18.56 -5.60
CA ARG A 180 11.54 -19.81 -5.61
C ARG A 180 11.79 -20.55 -6.91
N LEU A 181 12.18 -21.82 -6.84
CA LEU A 181 12.34 -22.71 -7.98
C LEU A 181 11.30 -23.83 -7.87
N PHE A 182 10.18 -23.68 -8.55
CA PHE A 182 9.10 -24.66 -8.54
C PHE A 182 9.38 -25.84 -9.44
N ASN A 183 9.44 -27.06 -8.88
CA ASN A 183 9.69 -28.33 -9.56
C ASN A 183 10.91 -28.30 -10.49
N GLY A 184 11.93 -27.50 -10.16
CA GLY A 184 13.15 -27.35 -10.96
C GLY A 184 13.00 -26.60 -12.30
N ALA A 185 11.81 -26.10 -12.63
CA ALA A 185 11.51 -25.56 -13.96
C ALA A 185 11.14 -24.05 -13.95
N LEU A 186 10.47 -23.57 -12.89
CA LEU A 186 9.94 -22.21 -12.83
C LEU A 186 10.57 -21.40 -11.71
N THR A 187 11.38 -20.41 -12.06
CA THR A 187 11.97 -19.47 -11.10
C THR A 187 11.10 -18.22 -10.98
N THR A 188 10.74 -17.89 -9.74
CA THR A 188 9.97 -16.68 -9.42
C THR A 188 10.53 -16.00 -8.17
N ARG A 189 10.14 -14.74 -7.96
CA ARG A 189 10.38 -14.01 -6.72
C ARG A 189 9.13 -14.07 -5.83
N HIS A 190 9.32 -14.24 -4.53
CA HIS A 190 8.25 -14.21 -3.55
C HIS A 190 7.78 -12.77 -3.29
N LEU A 191 6.57 -12.43 -3.69
CA LEU A 191 6.00 -11.08 -3.60
C LEU A 191 5.06 -10.91 -2.40
N GLY A 192 5.40 -11.50 -1.28
CA GLY A 192 4.70 -11.43 -0.01
C GLY A 192 5.50 -12.07 1.10
N VAL A 193 4.84 -12.39 2.20
CA VAL A 193 5.42 -13.08 3.36
C VAL A 193 4.53 -14.24 3.72
N ASP A 194 5.12 -15.42 3.92
CA ASP A 194 4.37 -16.62 4.30
C ASP A 194 4.44 -16.83 5.83
N PHE A 195 3.28 -17.05 6.41
CA PHE A 195 3.11 -17.37 7.83
C PHE A 195 2.68 -18.82 8.00
N ARG A 196 3.36 -19.57 8.87
CA ARG A 196 2.94 -20.93 9.23
C ARG A 196 1.51 -20.96 9.71
N GLY A 197 0.72 -21.97 9.29
CA GLY A 197 -0.63 -22.17 9.77
C GLY A 197 -1.22 -23.49 9.31
N ALA A 198 -1.97 -24.15 10.19
CA ALA A 198 -2.79 -25.30 9.81
C ALA A 198 -4.08 -24.85 9.13
N VAL A 199 -4.65 -25.73 8.29
CA VAL A 199 -5.96 -25.47 7.67
C VAL A 199 -7.01 -25.17 8.73
N GLY A 200 -7.79 -24.10 8.52
CA GLY A 200 -8.85 -23.69 9.44
C GLY A 200 -8.43 -22.69 10.53
N GLU A 201 -7.13 -22.41 10.69
CA GLU A 201 -6.67 -21.40 11.66
C GLU A 201 -7.01 -19.97 11.18
N PRO A 202 -7.31 -19.03 12.13
CA PRO A 202 -7.81 -17.72 11.78
C PRO A 202 -6.76 -16.83 11.10
N VAL A 203 -7.22 -16.09 10.09
CA VAL A 203 -6.50 -15.00 9.41
C VAL A 203 -7.20 -13.68 9.71
N ARG A 204 -6.44 -12.67 10.13
CA ARG A 204 -6.98 -11.38 10.59
C ARG A 204 -6.63 -10.25 9.65
N ALA A 205 -7.53 -9.26 9.51
CA ALA A 205 -7.26 -8.01 8.81
C ALA A 205 -6.12 -7.24 9.50
N ALA A 206 -5.10 -6.88 8.74
CA ALA A 206 -3.93 -6.18 9.25
C ALA A 206 -4.28 -4.77 9.77
N ASN A 207 -5.26 -4.12 9.19
CA ASN A 207 -5.82 -2.86 9.66
C ASN A 207 -7.27 -2.68 9.19
N ARG A 208 -7.88 -1.54 9.57
CA ARG A 208 -9.20 -1.15 9.09
C ARG A 208 -9.14 -0.84 7.59
N GLY A 209 -10.15 -1.28 6.84
CA GLY A 209 -10.29 -1.02 5.41
C GLY A 209 -11.59 -1.56 4.87
N VAL A 210 -11.80 -1.42 3.56
CA VAL A 210 -12.93 -2.00 2.84
C VAL A 210 -12.47 -3.22 2.06
N VAL A 211 -13.23 -4.30 2.12
CA VAL A 211 -12.98 -5.51 1.33
C VAL A 211 -13.22 -5.17 -0.15
N ALA A 212 -12.14 -5.09 -0.91
CA ALA A 212 -12.15 -4.71 -2.32
C ALA A 212 -12.37 -5.89 -3.27
N LEU A 213 -11.94 -7.10 -2.85
CA LEU A 213 -12.11 -8.32 -3.62
C LEU A 213 -12.19 -9.54 -2.70
N VAL A 214 -13.08 -10.46 -3.04
CA VAL A 214 -13.12 -11.85 -2.58
C VAL A 214 -13.28 -12.71 -3.83
N ASP A 215 -12.30 -13.58 -4.12
CA ASP A 215 -12.28 -14.34 -5.37
C ASP A 215 -11.46 -15.64 -5.21
N ASN A 216 -11.40 -16.43 -6.30
CA ASN A 216 -10.51 -17.58 -6.43
C ASN A 216 -9.57 -17.37 -7.62
N PHE A 217 -8.29 -17.10 -7.35
CA PHE A 217 -7.25 -16.92 -8.35
C PHE A 217 -6.51 -18.21 -8.63
N PHE A 218 -6.06 -18.41 -9.87
CA PHE A 218 -5.39 -19.64 -10.28
C PHE A 218 -4.16 -19.94 -9.42
N LEU A 219 -3.27 -18.96 -9.26
CA LEU A 219 -2.04 -19.13 -8.48
C LEU A 219 -2.25 -18.89 -6.97
N ALA A 220 -3.07 -17.93 -6.60
CA ALA A 220 -3.23 -17.50 -5.21
C ALA A 220 -4.34 -18.23 -4.46
N GLY A 221 -5.16 -19.06 -5.14
CA GLY A 221 -6.31 -19.74 -4.55
C GLY A 221 -7.38 -18.77 -4.08
N ASN A 222 -8.06 -19.08 -2.99
CA ASN A 222 -9.04 -18.16 -2.40
C ASN A 222 -8.35 -16.96 -1.78
N VAL A 223 -8.78 -15.76 -2.18
CA VAL A 223 -8.14 -14.49 -1.84
C VAL A 223 -9.12 -13.51 -1.22
N VAL A 224 -8.60 -12.66 -0.33
CA VAL A 224 -9.26 -11.45 0.16
C VAL A 224 -8.30 -10.28 -0.05
N TYR A 225 -8.76 -9.19 -0.65
CA TYR A 225 -8.04 -7.92 -0.74
C TYR A 225 -8.77 -6.86 0.10
N ILE A 226 -8.02 -6.12 0.90
CA ILE A 226 -8.53 -5.02 1.71
C ILE A 226 -7.86 -3.72 1.28
N ASP A 227 -8.68 -2.76 0.83
CA ASP A 227 -8.28 -1.40 0.54
C ASP A 227 -8.31 -0.58 1.84
N HIS A 228 -7.16 -0.04 2.23
CA HIS A 228 -7.01 0.79 3.41
C HIS A 228 -7.03 2.29 3.10
N GLY A 229 -7.14 2.66 1.82
CA GLY A 229 -7.03 4.04 1.33
C GLY A 229 -5.60 4.52 1.14
N ALA A 230 -5.45 5.72 0.60
CA ALA A 230 -4.15 6.36 0.30
C ALA A 230 -3.15 5.46 -0.44
N GLY A 231 -3.65 4.61 -1.35
CA GLY A 231 -2.86 3.67 -2.15
C GLY A 231 -2.48 2.36 -1.45
N VAL A 232 -2.82 2.17 -0.17
CA VAL A 232 -2.42 0.98 0.59
C VAL A 232 -3.47 -0.12 0.50
N VAL A 233 -3.04 -1.29 0.02
CA VAL A 233 -3.87 -2.51 -0.06
C VAL A 233 -3.11 -3.67 0.58
N THR A 234 -3.81 -4.51 1.35
CA THR A 234 -3.29 -5.80 1.81
C THR A 234 -4.09 -6.95 1.19
N ALA A 235 -3.40 -8.07 0.94
CA ALA A 235 -3.99 -9.24 0.33
C ALA A 235 -3.62 -10.52 1.09
N TYR A 236 -4.58 -11.44 1.19
CA TYR A 236 -4.52 -12.66 1.99
C TYR A 236 -4.88 -13.83 1.10
N PHE A 237 -3.94 -14.77 0.89
CA PHE A 237 -4.05 -15.83 -0.12
C PHE A 237 -4.07 -17.22 0.50
N HIS A 238 -4.35 -18.19 -0.35
CA HIS A 238 -4.38 -19.62 -0.06
C HIS A 238 -5.43 -20.01 0.99
N LEU A 239 -6.48 -19.19 1.15
CA LEU A 239 -7.49 -19.38 2.19
C LEU A 239 -8.32 -20.65 1.93
N SER A 240 -8.68 -21.39 3.00
CA SER A 240 -9.67 -22.46 2.93
C SER A 240 -11.09 -21.91 2.90
N LYS A 241 -11.31 -20.76 3.58
CA LYS A 241 -12.61 -20.10 3.66
C LYS A 241 -12.42 -18.59 3.81
N THR A 242 -13.24 -17.81 3.11
CA THR A 242 -13.41 -16.37 3.30
C THR A 242 -14.61 -16.13 4.22
N LEU A 243 -14.50 -15.16 5.13
CA LEU A 243 -15.51 -14.84 6.14
C LEU A 243 -16.03 -13.41 6.03
N VAL A 244 -15.74 -12.77 4.90
CA VAL A 244 -16.15 -11.42 4.55
C VAL A 244 -16.60 -11.38 3.09
N SER A 245 -17.35 -10.34 2.74
CA SER A 245 -17.85 -10.08 1.39
C SER A 245 -17.31 -8.75 0.86
N VAL A 246 -17.28 -8.61 -0.46
CA VAL A 246 -16.91 -7.36 -1.13
C VAL A 246 -17.80 -6.21 -0.65
N GLY A 247 -17.18 -5.08 -0.30
CA GLY A 247 -17.86 -3.90 0.25
C GLY A 247 -18.01 -3.90 1.79
N ASP A 248 -17.66 -5.00 2.48
CA ASP A 248 -17.64 -5.01 3.94
C ASP A 248 -16.53 -4.10 4.47
N THR A 249 -16.77 -3.45 5.60
CA THR A 249 -15.72 -2.75 6.35
C THR A 249 -15.09 -3.72 7.34
N ALA A 250 -13.87 -4.15 7.06
CA ALA A 250 -13.09 -4.95 7.98
C ALA A 250 -12.50 -4.06 9.08
N LYS A 251 -12.63 -4.50 10.34
CA LYS A 251 -11.96 -3.85 11.49
C LYS A 251 -10.54 -4.40 11.63
N ARG A 252 -9.63 -3.57 12.15
CA ARG A 252 -8.27 -4.02 12.52
C ARG A 252 -8.33 -5.23 13.44
N GLY A 253 -7.67 -6.34 13.07
CA GLY A 253 -7.67 -7.59 13.85
C GLY A 253 -8.91 -8.48 13.69
N GLN A 254 -9.93 -8.06 12.92
CA GLN A 254 -11.09 -8.89 12.61
C GLN A 254 -10.68 -10.14 11.85
N VAL A 255 -11.25 -11.31 12.21
CA VAL A 255 -11.07 -12.53 11.41
C VAL A 255 -11.79 -12.38 10.09
N ILE A 256 -11.07 -12.52 8.98
CA ILE A 256 -11.55 -12.32 7.62
C ILE A 256 -11.53 -13.59 6.77
N GLY A 257 -10.86 -14.62 7.24
CA GLY A 257 -10.74 -15.91 6.57
C GLY A 257 -9.99 -16.92 7.42
N LEU A 258 -9.84 -18.11 6.88
CA LEU A 258 -9.15 -19.23 7.51
C LEU A 258 -7.99 -19.69 6.62
N VAL A 259 -6.86 -20.05 7.22
CA VAL A 259 -5.72 -20.64 6.51
C VAL A 259 -6.15 -21.85 5.71
N GLY A 260 -5.60 -21.99 4.53
CA GLY A 260 -5.86 -23.12 3.64
C GLY A 260 -4.62 -23.58 2.89
N SER A 261 -4.88 -24.28 1.80
CA SER A 261 -3.87 -24.79 0.87
C SER A 261 -4.39 -24.71 -0.57
N THR A 262 -5.13 -23.64 -0.91
CA THR A 262 -5.69 -23.44 -2.25
C THR A 262 -4.70 -22.72 -3.15
N GLY A 263 -4.77 -22.97 -4.47
CA GLY A 263 -3.83 -22.42 -5.45
C GLY A 263 -2.45 -23.12 -5.44
N ARG A 264 -1.40 -22.41 -5.87
CA ARG A 264 -0.03 -22.94 -5.99
C ARG A 264 0.71 -22.88 -4.65
N VAL A 265 0.68 -23.96 -3.90
CA VAL A 265 1.28 -24.08 -2.56
C VAL A 265 2.07 -25.39 -2.41
N THR A 266 3.02 -25.41 -1.47
CA THR A 266 3.72 -26.62 -1.02
C THR A 266 3.06 -27.28 0.20
N GLY A 267 2.11 -26.59 0.84
CA GLY A 267 1.40 -27.02 2.04
C GLY A 267 0.64 -25.87 2.67
N PRO A 268 -0.14 -26.13 3.74
CA PRO A 268 -0.96 -25.08 4.36
C PRO A 268 -0.15 -23.94 4.95
N HIS A 269 -0.48 -22.70 4.58
CA HIS A 269 0.09 -21.48 5.11
C HIS A 269 -0.77 -20.27 4.73
N LEU A 270 -0.53 -19.13 5.36
CA LEU A 270 -1.03 -17.84 4.90
C LEU A 270 0.08 -17.15 4.10
N HIS A 271 -0.18 -16.81 2.84
CA HIS A 271 0.60 -15.81 2.11
C HIS A 271 -0.04 -14.43 2.30
N TRP A 272 0.74 -13.48 2.82
CA TRP A 272 0.32 -12.09 3.04
C TRP A 272 1.10 -11.16 2.14
N ALA A 273 0.40 -10.41 1.31
CA ALA A 273 0.99 -9.44 0.38
C ALA A 273 0.49 -8.02 0.66
N ALA A 274 1.23 -7.04 0.17
CA ALA A 274 0.85 -5.63 0.22
C ALA A 274 1.15 -4.92 -1.10
N ARG A 275 0.39 -3.85 -1.34
CA ARG A 275 0.60 -2.95 -2.48
C ARG A 275 0.55 -1.50 -2.01
N TYR A 276 1.31 -0.67 -2.73
CA TYR A 276 1.14 0.77 -2.75
C TYR A 276 0.80 1.17 -4.19
N GLY A 277 -0.44 1.53 -4.45
CA GLY A 277 -0.94 1.64 -5.81
C GLY A 277 -0.77 0.33 -6.59
N ALA A 278 -0.25 0.42 -7.81
CA ALA A 278 0.06 -0.74 -8.65
C ALA A 278 1.37 -1.47 -8.24
N ILE A 279 2.17 -0.90 -7.33
CA ILE A 279 3.46 -1.46 -6.89
C ILE A 279 3.25 -2.50 -5.79
N THR A 280 3.84 -3.69 -5.94
CA THR A 280 3.91 -4.68 -4.85
C THR A 280 5.05 -4.31 -3.90
N VAL A 281 4.77 -4.27 -2.60
CA VAL A 281 5.72 -3.86 -1.56
C VAL A 281 5.81 -4.91 -0.45
N ASN A 282 6.89 -4.85 0.34
CA ASN A 282 7.08 -5.73 1.49
C ASN A 282 6.01 -5.44 2.57
N PRO A 283 5.10 -6.38 2.86
CA PRO A 283 4.03 -6.14 3.82
C PRO A 283 4.52 -5.91 5.25
N LEU A 284 5.72 -6.39 5.61
CA LEU A 284 6.29 -6.15 6.94
C LEU A 284 6.60 -4.69 7.19
N ASP A 285 6.87 -3.88 6.15
CA ASP A 285 7.13 -2.46 6.30
C ASP A 285 5.91 -1.69 6.78
N LEU A 286 4.69 -2.20 6.53
CA LEU A 286 3.46 -1.64 7.06
C LEU A 286 3.42 -1.65 8.60
N LEU A 287 4.07 -2.65 9.23
CA LEU A 287 4.13 -2.76 10.69
C LEU A 287 4.93 -1.62 11.34
N ALA A 288 5.87 -1.03 10.59
CA ALA A 288 6.68 0.11 11.03
C ALA A 288 5.96 1.46 10.86
N LEU A 289 4.81 1.49 10.19
CA LEU A 289 3.97 2.67 10.11
C LEU A 289 3.25 2.83 11.46
N GLY A 290 3.84 3.65 12.36
CA GLY A 290 3.34 3.87 13.71
C GLY A 290 1.96 4.54 13.77
N SER A 291 1.32 4.51 14.95
CA SER A 291 0.17 5.36 15.26
C SER A 291 0.59 6.83 15.20
N GLY A 292 -0.21 7.67 14.55
CA GLY A 292 0.08 9.12 14.44
C GLY A 292 0.62 9.56 13.08
N TRP A 293 0.81 8.65 12.12
CA TRP A 293 1.18 8.98 10.75
C TRP A 293 0.04 9.63 9.96
N TYR A 294 -1.22 9.34 10.34
CA TYR A 294 -2.38 9.91 9.68
C TYR A 294 -3.39 10.40 10.74
N PRO A 295 -3.91 11.63 10.60
CA PRO A 295 -4.97 12.11 11.47
C PRO A 295 -6.21 11.23 11.31
N SER A 296 -6.92 11.03 12.41
CA SER A 296 -8.16 10.26 12.48
C SER A 296 -9.25 10.90 11.60
N ALA A 297 -9.29 10.58 10.33
CA ALA A 297 -10.46 10.87 9.50
C ALA A 297 -11.43 9.70 9.63
N ALA A 298 -12.62 9.93 10.15
CA ALA A 298 -13.69 8.94 10.07
C ALA A 298 -14.03 8.71 8.60
N PRO A 299 -14.04 7.44 8.08
CA PRO A 299 -14.38 7.19 6.70
C PRO A 299 -15.82 7.60 6.43
N SER A 300 -16.03 8.26 5.31
CA SER A 300 -17.37 8.59 4.85
C SER A 300 -18.14 7.31 4.49
N ARG A 301 -19.48 7.34 4.62
CA ARG A 301 -20.36 6.23 4.21
C ARG A 301 -20.23 5.88 2.72
N THR A 302 -19.70 6.76 1.90
CA THR A 302 -19.48 6.63 0.46
C THR A 302 -18.39 5.60 0.13
N THR A 303 -17.44 5.33 1.03
CA THR A 303 -16.31 4.44 0.80
C THR A 303 -16.73 2.97 0.59
N ALA A 304 -17.72 2.49 1.35
CA ALA A 304 -18.20 1.11 1.24
C ALA A 304 -19.01 0.85 -0.05
N ALA A 305 -19.66 1.88 -0.60
CA ALA A 305 -20.48 1.76 -1.82
C ALA A 305 -19.64 1.52 -3.08
N LYS A 306 -18.37 1.94 -3.10
CA LYS A 306 -17.45 1.84 -4.25
C LYS A 306 -17.24 0.39 -4.74
N TYR A 307 -17.18 -0.57 -3.81
CA TYR A 307 -16.91 -1.97 -4.14
C TYR A 307 -18.16 -2.85 -4.19
N ARG A 308 -19.35 -2.33 -3.84
CA ARG A 308 -20.58 -3.07 -4.02
C ARG A 308 -20.92 -3.12 -5.50
N ALA A 309 -21.13 -4.33 -6.04
CA ALA A 309 -21.72 -4.49 -7.36
C ALA A 309 -23.06 -3.72 -7.41
N PRO A 310 -23.44 -3.12 -8.57
CA PRO A 310 -24.81 -2.67 -8.76
C PRO A 310 -25.70 -3.86 -8.40
N SER A 311 -26.63 -3.69 -7.49
CA SER A 311 -27.56 -4.74 -7.08
C SER A 311 -28.16 -5.36 -8.33
N GLU A 312 -27.86 -6.64 -8.61
CA GLU A 312 -28.69 -7.41 -9.52
C GLU A 312 -30.14 -7.19 -9.06
N ALA A 313 -30.91 -6.58 -9.90
CA ALA A 313 -32.32 -6.36 -9.65
C ALA A 313 -32.89 -7.69 -9.16
N ARG A 314 -33.43 -7.70 -7.94
CA ARG A 314 -34.05 -8.86 -7.31
C ARG A 314 -34.95 -9.51 -8.37
N ARG A 315 -34.55 -10.61 -8.95
CA ARG A 315 -35.48 -11.45 -9.71
C ARG A 315 -36.50 -11.92 -8.70
N ALA A 316 -37.71 -11.39 -8.85
CA ALA A 316 -38.87 -11.91 -8.14
C ALA A 316 -38.91 -13.44 -8.41
N PRO A 317 -39.15 -14.27 -7.39
CA PRO A 317 -39.31 -15.70 -7.60
C PRO A 317 -40.44 -15.93 -8.61
N ALA A 318 -40.14 -16.67 -9.67
CA ALA A 318 -41.09 -17.07 -10.68
C ALA A 318 -42.28 -17.80 -9.97
N SER A 319 -43.46 -17.31 -10.16
CA SER A 319 -44.69 -17.95 -9.65
C SER A 319 -44.79 -19.37 -10.19
N PRO A 320 -45.15 -20.36 -9.38
CA PRO A 320 -45.28 -21.74 -9.83
C PRO A 320 -46.43 -21.85 -10.88
N PRO A 321 -46.29 -22.75 -11.89
CA PRO A 321 -47.25 -22.93 -12.92
C PRO A 321 -48.60 -23.41 -12.35
N ARG A 322 -49.66 -22.72 -12.72
CA ARG A 322 -51.04 -23.06 -12.36
C ARG A 322 -51.40 -24.45 -12.89
N ALA A 323 -51.75 -25.37 -11.99
CA ALA A 323 -52.28 -26.67 -12.35
C ALA A 323 -53.53 -26.54 -13.18
N GLN A 324 -53.50 -27.04 -14.40
CA GLN A 324 -54.70 -27.22 -15.25
C GLN A 324 -55.54 -28.33 -14.63
N ARG A 325 -56.73 -27.98 -14.13
CA ARG A 325 -57.79 -28.95 -13.80
C ARG A 325 -58.44 -29.40 -15.09
N ASN A 326 -58.24 -30.65 -15.47
CA ASN A 326 -59.02 -31.33 -16.49
C ASN A 326 -60.45 -31.56 -15.95
N ARG A 327 -61.39 -31.16 -16.74
CA ARG A 327 -62.77 -31.70 -16.74
C ARG A 327 -62.87 -32.70 -17.87
#